data_be1bfd9be303624e47e692296277e03e
#
_entry.id   be1bfd9be303624e47e692296277e03e
#
_cell.length_a   1.000
_cell.length_b   1.000
_cell.length_c   1.000
_cell.angle_alpha   90.00
_cell.angle_beta   90.00
_cell.angle_gamma   90.00
#
_symmetry.space_group_name_H-M   'P 1'
#
loop_
_entity.id
_entity.type
_entity.pdbx_description
1 polymer ?
#
loop_
_entity_poly.entity_id
_entity_poly.type
_entity_poly.pdbx_seq_one_letter_code
_entity_poly.pdbx_strand_id
1 'polypeptide(L)'
;MTDKNTELEQEQAFDPLDMNNYKVEKLPKMQKSGFEKWMARLGMPLAILSFVLFLYVLKVPFIDNLENVDLRAGADSTFALSEKGQKGYDGLVKGHEDKLTEDFWKEQGYSAEEIAQFKSKKMAKPAVPAEVKSEITASANAQAKDDFVDNNYAMLAIFIASVILWITEAVPSYLTSLLVIVALVLCGVVPQKEAFAQLGHPVMWLNILSFILASMLVKTKVAKRLALWFIIRFGKSATGIFLSFIVINLILSAFISATTVKAAILLPIFMTVAAIYGASNGHRNNFGRNLVLQNLFQINIGASAFMTGSGANLLAVSLLTGAYSSVNIIYSDWLVAAFPLAMILLLIGWFVGVKIIFPLKPEEKKPQIEGGMERLRQELQAMGKMTVDEFKAIAIFVGVLAMW
;
A
#
# COMPACT_ATOMS: atom_id res chain seq x y z
N MET A 1 -15.89 38.24 25.63
CA MET A 1 -16.57 38.92 24.53
C MET A 1 -15.71 39.03 23.24
N THR A 2 -14.40 38.93 23.35
CA THR A 2 -13.45 38.99 22.21
C THR A 2 -13.44 37.77 21.30
N ASP A 3 -13.83 36.59 21.82
CA ASP A 3 -13.77 35.35 21.04
C ASP A 3 -14.92 35.19 20.01
N LYS A 4 -16.10 35.66 20.36
CA LYS A 4 -17.27 35.56 19.46
C LYS A 4 -17.21 36.48 18.25
N ASN A 5 -16.56 37.64 18.37
CA ASN A 5 -16.39 38.56 17.24
C ASN A 5 -15.34 38.05 16.26
N THR A 6 -14.30 37.37 16.74
CA THR A 6 -13.28 36.75 15.90
C THR A 6 -13.81 35.53 15.14
N GLU A 7 -14.70 34.73 15.76
CA GLU A 7 -15.41 33.63 15.08
C GLU A 7 -16.39 34.16 14.03
N LEU A 8 -17.12 35.25 14.32
CA LEU A 8 -18.06 35.88 13.38
C LEU A 8 -17.34 36.54 12.20
N GLU A 9 -16.18 37.17 12.43
CA GLU A 9 -15.34 37.71 11.36
C GLU A 9 -14.69 36.63 10.50
N GLN A 10 -14.35 35.46 11.07
CA GLN A 10 -13.85 34.32 10.33
C GLN A 10 -14.97 33.60 9.53
N GLU A 11 -16.21 33.57 10.04
CA GLU A 11 -17.38 33.06 9.31
C GLU A 11 -17.78 33.95 8.14
N GLN A 12 -17.64 35.28 8.27
CA GLN A 12 -17.93 36.23 7.18
C GLN A 12 -16.88 36.22 6.05
N ALA A 13 -15.70 35.70 6.29
CA ALA A 13 -14.61 35.58 5.29
C ALA A 13 -14.58 34.24 4.55
N PHE A 14 -15.39 33.24 4.95
CA PHE A 14 -15.36 31.90 4.34
C PHE A 14 -16.34 31.83 3.15
N ASP A 15 -15.83 31.92 1.93
CA ASP A 15 -16.61 31.67 0.72
C ASP A 15 -16.59 30.15 0.39
N PRO A 16 -17.74 29.45 0.52
CA PRO A 16 -17.80 28.00 0.23
C PRO A 16 -17.62 27.66 -1.24
N LEU A 17 -17.62 28.65 -2.13
CA LEU A 17 -17.34 28.47 -3.56
C LEU A 17 -15.88 28.75 -3.93
N ASP A 18 -15.06 29.25 -3.01
CA ASP A 18 -13.62 29.43 -3.27
C ASP A 18 -12.86 28.14 -2.99
N MET A 19 -12.41 27.49 -4.06
CA MET A 19 -11.61 26.26 -4.00
C MET A 19 -10.32 26.40 -3.19
N ASN A 20 -9.78 27.61 -3.04
CA ASN A 20 -8.57 27.83 -2.26
C ASN A 20 -8.79 27.61 -0.76
N ASN A 21 -10.03 27.69 -0.28
CA ASN A 21 -10.36 27.44 1.12
C ASN A 21 -10.29 25.94 1.49
N TYR A 22 -10.31 25.06 0.49
CA TYR A 22 -10.30 23.60 0.67
C TYR A 22 -8.95 22.95 0.34
N LYS A 23 -7.90 23.74 0.10
CA LYS A 23 -6.56 23.17 -0.04
C LYS A 23 -6.15 22.49 1.26
N VAL A 24 -5.58 21.28 1.16
CA VAL A 24 -5.19 20.46 2.33
C VAL A 24 -4.30 21.24 3.30
N GLU A 25 -3.43 22.12 2.78
CA GLU A 25 -2.54 22.97 3.58
C GLU A 25 -3.28 24.02 4.45
N LYS A 26 -4.49 24.41 4.02
CA LYS A 26 -5.33 25.40 4.73
C LYS A 26 -6.39 24.76 5.63
N LEU A 27 -6.60 23.46 5.51
CA LEU A 27 -7.56 22.77 6.36
C LEU A 27 -7.03 22.73 7.79
N PRO A 28 -7.90 22.97 8.80
CA PRO A 28 -7.50 22.87 10.19
C PRO A 28 -6.97 21.47 10.44
N LYS A 29 -5.79 21.37 11.08
CA LYS A 29 -5.26 20.06 11.49
C LYS A 29 -6.27 19.42 12.42
N MET A 30 -6.83 18.28 12.00
CA MET A 30 -7.74 17.54 12.86
C MET A 30 -7.04 17.19 14.17
N GLN A 31 -7.59 17.64 15.27
CA GLN A 31 -7.13 17.22 16.59
C GLN A 31 -7.55 15.76 16.78
N LYS A 32 -6.59 14.91 17.13
CA LYS A 32 -6.88 13.52 17.48
C LYS A 32 -7.97 13.49 18.56
N SER A 33 -9.00 12.70 18.35
CA SER A 33 -10.05 12.47 19.33
C SER A 33 -9.50 11.86 20.62
N GLY A 34 -10.24 11.92 21.73
CA GLY A 34 -9.83 11.27 22.97
C GLY A 34 -9.52 9.77 22.78
N PHE A 35 -10.32 9.10 21.98
CA PHE A 35 -10.15 7.69 21.62
C PHE A 35 -8.86 7.46 20.82
N GLU A 36 -8.56 8.27 19.80
CA GLU A 36 -7.34 8.16 19.01
C GLU A 36 -6.08 8.42 19.85
N LYS A 37 -6.14 9.41 20.77
CA LYS A 37 -5.04 9.67 21.72
C LYS A 37 -4.82 8.49 22.65
N TRP A 38 -5.89 7.85 23.12
CA TRP A 38 -5.83 6.66 23.97
C TRP A 38 -5.27 5.46 23.19
N MET A 39 -5.74 5.21 21.99
CA MET A 39 -5.22 4.16 21.09
C MET A 39 -3.72 4.36 20.81
N ALA A 40 -3.28 5.57 20.49
CA ALA A 40 -1.88 5.86 20.24
C ALA A 40 -0.99 5.61 21.49
N ARG A 41 -1.49 5.89 22.70
CA ARG A 41 -0.75 5.60 23.94
C ARG A 41 -0.64 4.12 24.23
N LEU A 42 -1.68 3.35 23.97
CA LEU A 42 -1.70 1.91 24.21
C LEU A 42 -1.03 1.10 23.10
N GLY A 43 -0.87 1.68 21.92
CA GLY A 43 -0.37 0.95 20.74
C GLY A 43 1.00 0.32 20.95
N MET A 44 1.95 1.05 21.56
CA MET A 44 3.28 0.51 21.84
C MET A 44 3.25 -0.63 22.88
N PRO A 45 2.62 -0.47 24.06
CA PRO A 45 2.48 -1.57 25.00
C PRO A 45 1.79 -2.80 24.43
N LEU A 46 0.72 -2.60 23.65
CA LEU A 46 -0.02 -3.69 23.00
C LEU A 46 0.82 -4.39 21.92
N ALA A 47 1.60 -3.66 21.15
CA ALA A 47 2.49 -4.23 20.15
C ALA A 47 3.58 -5.09 20.80
N ILE A 48 4.21 -4.61 21.88
CA ILE A 48 5.21 -5.37 22.63
C ILE A 48 4.58 -6.61 23.25
N LEU A 49 3.42 -6.45 23.91
CA LEU A 49 2.71 -7.57 24.51
C LEU A 49 2.33 -8.63 23.47
N SER A 50 1.78 -8.22 22.33
CA SER A 50 1.43 -9.14 21.25
C SER A 50 2.64 -9.84 20.67
N PHE A 51 3.75 -9.12 20.49
CA PHE A 51 5.01 -9.70 20.02
C PHE A 51 5.49 -10.83 20.94
N VAL A 52 5.57 -10.57 22.25
CA VAL A 52 5.98 -11.59 23.26
C VAL A 52 4.98 -12.75 23.29
N LEU A 53 3.69 -12.45 23.23
CA LEU A 53 2.63 -13.44 23.28
C LEU A 53 2.70 -14.43 22.10
N PHE A 54 2.84 -13.92 20.86
CA PHE A 54 2.92 -14.75 19.67
C PHE A 54 4.28 -15.45 19.53
N LEU A 55 5.34 -14.86 20.04
CA LEU A 55 6.67 -15.47 19.96
C LEU A 55 6.87 -16.62 20.96
N TYR A 56 6.32 -16.51 22.19
CA TYR A 56 6.67 -17.42 23.28
C TYR A 56 5.49 -18.19 23.90
N VAL A 57 4.26 -17.71 23.74
CA VAL A 57 3.11 -18.23 24.50
C VAL A 57 2.05 -18.89 23.63
N LEU A 58 1.64 -18.22 22.57
CA LEU A 58 0.56 -18.71 21.71
C LEU A 58 1.10 -19.74 20.71
N LYS A 59 0.57 -20.96 20.82
CA LYS A 59 0.74 -22.01 19.82
C LYS A 59 -0.32 -21.84 18.73
N VAL A 60 0.11 -21.73 17.50
CA VAL A 60 -0.77 -21.58 16.32
C VAL A 60 -0.80 -22.91 15.57
N PRO A 61 -1.92 -23.65 15.55
CA PRO A 61 -1.98 -24.99 14.99
C PRO A 61 -1.45 -25.10 13.55
N PHE A 62 -1.62 -24.04 12.75
CA PHE A 62 -1.11 -23.99 11.38
C PHE A 62 0.44 -24.02 11.34
N ILE A 63 1.10 -23.33 12.27
CA ILE A 63 2.57 -23.30 12.35
C ILE A 63 3.09 -24.58 13.02
N ASP A 64 2.46 -25.03 14.10
CA ASP A 64 2.84 -26.27 14.78
C ASP A 64 2.73 -27.48 13.83
N ASN A 65 1.73 -27.52 12.95
CA ASN A 65 1.59 -28.59 11.98
C ASN A 65 2.76 -28.65 10.97
N LEU A 66 3.54 -27.58 10.79
CA LEU A 66 4.74 -27.59 9.95
C LEU A 66 5.79 -28.57 10.45
N GLU A 67 5.82 -28.86 11.75
CA GLU A 67 6.70 -29.89 12.33
C GLU A 67 6.42 -31.29 11.75
N ASN A 68 5.18 -31.58 11.35
CA ASN A 68 4.73 -32.86 10.87
C ASN A 68 4.67 -32.99 9.35
N VAL A 69 4.93 -31.91 8.62
CA VAL A 69 4.87 -31.88 7.16
C VAL A 69 6.25 -32.11 6.55
N ASP A 70 6.33 -32.88 5.48
CA ASP A 70 7.53 -32.93 4.66
C ASP A 70 7.63 -31.67 3.81
N LEU A 71 8.46 -30.71 4.25
CA LEU A 71 8.66 -29.42 3.59
C LEU A 71 9.32 -29.54 2.21
N ARG A 72 9.85 -30.73 1.85
CA ARG A 72 10.42 -31.05 0.53
C ARG A 72 9.47 -31.83 -0.37
N ALA A 73 8.32 -32.26 0.16
CA ALA A 73 7.32 -32.93 -0.67
C ALA A 73 6.86 -31.98 -1.79
N GLY A 74 6.85 -32.48 -3.01
CA GLY A 74 6.46 -31.71 -4.19
C GLY A 74 4.98 -31.30 -4.21
N ALA A 75 4.51 -30.78 -5.34
CA ALA A 75 3.18 -30.21 -5.53
C ALA A 75 1.99 -31.15 -5.23
N ASP A 76 2.22 -32.45 -5.06
CA ASP A 76 1.19 -33.46 -4.74
C ASP A 76 0.87 -33.56 -3.24
N SER A 77 1.60 -32.81 -2.38
CA SER A 77 1.31 -32.76 -0.95
C SER A 77 0.23 -31.72 -0.62
N THR A 78 -0.50 -31.93 0.47
CA THR A 78 -1.50 -30.98 1.00
C THR A 78 -0.87 -29.65 1.43
N PHE A 79 0.45 -29.59 1.51
CA PHE A 79 1.24 -28.40 1.79
C PHE A 79 2.52 -28.44 0.94
N ALA A 80 2.71 -27.42 0.10
CA ALA A 80 3.92 -27.22 -0.68
C ALA A 80 4.47 -25.81 -0.45
N LEU A 81 5.77 -25.72 -0.20
CA LEU A 81 6.47 -24.43 -0.17
C LEU A 81 6.51 -23.85 -1.60
N SER A 82 6.39 -22.54 -1.72
CA SER A 82 6.72 -21.84 -2.96
C SER A 82 8.20 -22.08 -3.32
N GLU A 83 8.57 -21.92 -4.60
CA GLU A 83 9.96 -22.07 -5.04
C GLU A 83 10.96 -21.24 -4.22
N LYS A 84 10.56 -20.03 -3.83
CA LYS A 84 11.37 -19.17 -2.97
C LYS A 84 11.45 -19.71 -1.55
N GLY A 85 10.34 -20.20 -1.01
CA GLY A 85 10.29 -20.86 0.30
C GLY A 85 11.15 -22.11 0.33
N GLN A 86 11.11 -22.93 -0.71
CA GLN A 86 11.95 -24.12 -0.85
C GLN A 86 13.46 -23.78 -0.86
N LYS A 87 13.84 -22.76 -1.65
CA LYS A 87 15.24 -22.27 -1.66
C LYS A 87 15.68 -21.74 -0.29
N GLY A 88 14.77 -21.07 0.44
CA GLY A 88 15.04 -20.60 1.81
C GLY A 88 15.27 -21.77 2.76
N TYR A 89 14.38 -22.77 2.74
CA TYR A 89 14.51 -23.96 3.57
C TYR A 89 15.77 -24.78 3.25
N ASP A 90 16.08 -25.00 1.95
CA ASP A 90 17.31 -25.65 1.53
C ASP A 90 18.56 -24.88 1.96
N GLY A 91 18.47 -23.56 2.03
CA GLY A 91 19.51 -22.70 2.59
C GLY A 91 19.76 -22.94 4.08
N LEU A 92 18.70 -23.10 4.87
CA LEU A 92 18.81 -23.47 6.31
C LEU A 92 19.45 -24.84 6.48
N VAL A 93 18.96 -25.84 5.76
CA VAL A 93 19.54 -27.21 5.81
C VAL A 93 21.02 -27.19 5.49
N LYS A 94 21.40 -26.52 4.40
CA LYS A 94 22.80 -26.39 4.01
C LYS A 94 23.65 -25.67 5.06
N GLY A 95 23.09 -24.62 5.67
CA GLY A 95 23.77 -23.90 6.76
C GLY A 95 24.12 -24.80 7.94
N HIS A 96 23.15 -25.65 8.35
CA HIS A 96 23.38 -26.64 9.42
C HIS A 96 24.33 -27.76 8.97
N GLU A 97 24.22 -28.29 7.73
CA GLU A 97 25.14 -29.26 7.19
C GLU A 97 26.59 -28.75 7.20
N ASP A 98 26.80 -27.50 6.75
CA ASP A 98 28.13 -26.87 6.71
C ASP A 98 28.69 -26.72 8.15
N LYS A 99 27.84 -26.35 9.12
CA LYS A 99 28.24 -26.20 10.54
C LYS A 99 28.58 -27.55 11.18
N LEU A 100 27.73 -28.54 11.05
CA LEU A 100 27.95 -29.90 11.58
C LEU A 100 29.16 -30.57 10.93
N THR A 101 29.39 -30.35 9.65
CA THR A 101 30.60 -30.82 8.95
C THR A 101 31.87 -30.15 9.50
N GLU A 102 31.81 -28.86 9.80
CA GLU A 102 32.90 -28.12 10.43
C GLU A 102 33.20 -28.66 11.83
N ASP A 103 32.19 -28.91 12.62
CA ASP A 103 32.35 -29.46 13.98
C ASP A 103 32.94 -30.88 13.94
N PHE A 104 32.50 -31.70 12.98
CA PHE A 104 33.14 -33.01 12.71
C PHE A 104 34.63 -32.87 12.38
N TRP A 105 35.05 -31.92 11.53
CA TRP A 105 36.46 -31.72 11.23
C TRP A 105 37.27 -31.22 12.44
N LYS A 106 36.66 -30.40 13.33
CA LYS A 106 37.29 -29.98 14.59
C LYS A 106 37.52 -31.18 15.51
N GLU A 107 36.56 -32.10 15.62
CA GLU A 107 36.66 -33.32 16.37
C GLU A 107 37.76 -34.26 15.85
N GLN A 108 38.00 -34.22 14.52
CA GLN A 108 39.11 -34.96 13.88
C GLN A 108 40.46 -34.27 14.04
N GLY A 109 40.54 -33.13 14.75
CA GLY A 109 41.80 -32.44 15.10
C GLY A 109 42.26 -31.40 14.07
N TYR A 110 41.47 -31.04 13.08
CA TYR A 110 41.80 -29.96 12.15
C TYR A 110 41.69 -28.58 12.81
N SER A 111 42.69 -27.73 12.52
CA SER A 111 42.71 -26.36 13.06
C SER A 111 41.68 -25.45 12.37
N ALA A 112 41.32 -24.35 13.02
CA ALA A 112 40.41 -23.35 12.44
C ALA A 112 40.94 -22.75 11.11
N GLU A 113 42.26 -22.64 10.97
CA GLU A 113 42.93 -22.14 9.74
C GLU A 113 42.80 -23.12 8.56
N GLU A 114 42.96 -24.42 8.83
CA GLU A 114 42.77 -25.48 7.83
C GLU A 114 41.32 -25.55 7.38
N ILE A 115 40.39 -25.51 8.31
CA ILE A 115 38.96 -25.50 8.02
C ILE A 115 38.58 -24.26 7.15
N ALA A 116 39.13 -23.08 7.44
CA ALA A 116 38.94 -21.89 6.61
C ALA A 116 39.49 -22.08 5.19
N GLN A 117 40.60 -22.80 5.03
CA GLN A 117 41.18 -23.14 3.72
C GLN A 117 40.28 -24.13 2.97
N PHE A 118 39.67 -25.11 3.65
CA PHE A 118 38.69 -26.02 3.05
C PHE A 118 37.44 -25.26 2.55
N LYS A 119 36.92 -24.33 3.34
CA LYS A 119 35.78 -23.48 2.93
C LYS A 119 36.11 -22.57 1.73
N SER A 120 37.31 -22.03 1.69
CA SER A 120 37.75 -21.16 0.58
C SER A 120 38.21 -21.90 -0.67
N LYS A 121 38.11 -23.25 -0.70
CA LYS A 121 38.57 -24.12 -1.77
C LYS A 121 40.08 -23.99 -2.10
N LYS A 122 40.84 -23.44 -1.16
CA LYS A 122 42.31 -23.34 -1.29
C LYS A 122 43.03 -24.68 -0.98
N MET A 123 42.33 -25.56 -0.26
CA MET A 123 42.79 -26.89 0.09
C MET A 123 41.69 -27.91 -0.19
N ALA A 124 42.03 -29.15 -0.55
CA ALA A 124 41.09 -30.21 -0.76
C ALA A 124 40.38 -30.56 0.56
N LYS A 125 39.04 -30.67 0.51
CA LYS A 125 38.25 -31.02 1.70
C LYS A 125 38.52 -32.48 2.07
N PRO A 126 38.75 -32.81 3.36
CA PRO A 126 38.81 -34.20 3.82
C PRO A 126 37.49 -34.92 3.54
N ALA A 127 37.60 -36.19 3.16
CA ALA A 127 36.39 -37.00 2.92
C ALA A 127 35.66 -37.26 4.23
N VAL A 128 34.36 -36.98 4.27
CA VAL A 128 33.48 -37.36 5.37
C VAL A 128 32.94 -38.75 5.10
N PRO A 129 33.08 -39.73 6.03
CA PRO A 129 32.52 -41.08 5.88
C PRO A 129 31.03 -41.04 5.52
N ALA A 130 30.54 -41.98 4.72
CA ALA A 130 29.17 -42.00 4.25
C ALA A 130 28.13 -42.10 5.38
N GLU A 131 28.44 -42.84 6.42
CA GLU A 131 27.60 -42.96 7.64
C GLU A 131 27.49 -41.61 8.38
N VAL A 132 28.62 -40.96 8.66
CA VAL A 132 28.66 -39.66 9.30
C VAL A 132 27.95 -38.59 8.46
N LYS A 133 28.11 -38.66 7.13
CA LYS A 133 27.42 -37.74 6.23
C LYS A 133 25.90 -37.91 6.28
N SER A 134 25.40 -39.13 6.41
CA SER A 134 23.95 -39.39 6.54
C SER A 134 23.40 -38.87 7.87
N GLU A 135 24.17 -39.01 8.98
CA GLU A 135 23.82 -38.50 10.28
C GLU A 135 23.82 -36.94 10.30
N ILE A 136 24.84 -36.32 9.70
CA ILE A 136 24.91 -34.87 9.52
C ILE A 136 23.70 -34.37 8.76
N THR A 137 23.34 -35.00 7.64
CA THR A 137 22.20 -34.59 6.83
C THR A 137 20.88 -34.77 7.58
N ALA A 138 20.68 -35.85 8.31
CA ALA A 138 19.49 -36.08 9.13
C ALA A 138 19.37 -35.04 10.24
N SER A 139 20.45 -34.78 10.96
CA SER A 139 20.51 -33.78 12.04
C SER A 139 20.31 -32.36 11.51
N ALA A 140 20.92 -32.02 10.37
CA ALA A 140 20.75 -30.73 9.73
C ALA A 140 19.29 -30.49 9.27
N ASN A 141 18.61 -31.50 8.74
CA ASN A 141 17.20 -31.41 8.37
C ASN A 141 16.31 -31.17 9.60
N ALA A 142 16.57 -31.86 10.73
CA ALA A 142 15.81 -31.67 11.96
C ALA A 142 15.99 -30.22 12.49
N GLN A 143 17.23 -29.76 12.62
CA GLN A 143 17.53 -28.40 13.09
C GLN A 143 16.96 -27.32 12.15
N ALA A 144 17.07 -27.50 10.84
CA ALA A 144 16.51 -26.56 9.87
C ALA A 144 14.97 -26.50 9.95
N LYS A 145 14.34 -27.60 10.32
CA LYS A 145 12.88 -27.67 10.50
C LYS A 145 12.44 -26.91 11.75
N ASP A 146 13.16 -27.05 12.86
CA ASP A 146 12.93 -26.32 14.08
C ASP A 146 13.13 -24.79 13.84
N ASP A 147 14.24 -24.42 13.23
CA ASP A 147 14.49 -23.00 12.84
C ASP A 147 13.40 -22.45 11.91
N PHE A 148 12.89 -23.26 10.99
CA PHE A 148 11.82 -22.85 10.08
C PHE A 148 10.52 -22.57 10.82
N VAL A 149 10.16 -23.40 11.80
CA VAL A 149 8.98 -23.19 12.66
C VAL A 149 9.17 -21.94 13.51
N ASP A 150 10.31 -21.80 14.18
CA ASP A 150 10.62 -20.63 15.00
C ASP A 150 10.63 -19.33 14.22
N ASN A 151 11.19 -19.34 13.02
CA ASN A 151 11.16 -18.19 12.10
C ASN A 151 9.74 -17.80 11.67
N ASN A 152 8.83 -18.77 11.49
CA ASN A 152 7.42 -18.48 11.18
C ASN A 152 6.70 -17.86 12.38
N TYR A 153 6.97 -18.31 13.63
CA TYR A 153 6.47 -17.66 14.84
C TYR A 153 6.99 -16.24 14.99
N ALA A 154 8.30 -16.04 14.79
CA ALA A 154 8.90 -14.71 14.84
C ALA A 154 8.32 -13.76 13.78
N MET A 155 8.14 -14.26 12.57
CA MET A 155 7.52 -13.49 11.47
C MET A 155 6.07 -13.11 11.80
N LEU A 156 5.27 -14.04 12.34
CA LEU A 156 3.90 -13.77 12.76
C LEU A 156 3.84 -12.75 13.90
N ALA A 157 4.71 -12.89 14.89
CA ALA A 157 4.81 -11.96 16.01
C ALA A 157 5.15 -10.53 15.54
N ILE A 158 6.14 -10.39 14.64
CA ILE A 158 6.52 -9.10 14.03
C ILE A 158 5.36 -8.53 13.22
N PHE A 159 4.68 -9.36 12.41
CA PHE A 159 3.55 -8.94 11.59
C PHE A 159 2.41 -8.39 12.45
N ILE A 160 1.96 -9.12 13.46
CA ILE A 160 0.86 -8.67 14.34
C ILE A 160 1.24 -7.39 15.10
N ALA A 161 2.46 -7.34 15.66
CA ALA A 161 2.95 -6.14 16.34
C ALA A 161 2.98 -4.91 15.39
N SER A 162 3.44 -5.08 14.16
CA SER A 162 3.47 -4.00 13.17
C SER A 162 2.07 -3.53 12.77
N VAL A 163 1.12 -4.44 12.61
CA VAL A 163 -0.28 -4.10 12.32
C VAL A 163 -0.89 -3.28 13.46
N ILE A 164 -0.62 -3.67 14.72
CA ILE A 164 -1.06 -2.90 15.89
C ILE A 164 -0.47 -1.49 15.86
N LEU A 165 0.83 -1.34 15.59
CA LEU A 165 1.47 -0.03 15.50
C LEU A 165 0.91 0.83 14.38
N TRP A 166 0.60 0.27 13.21
CA TRP A 166 -0.01 1.00 12.09
C TRP A 166 -1.45 1.42 12.37
N ILE A 167 -2.27 0.54 12.96
CA ILE A 167 -3.68 0.85 13.28
C ILE A 167 -3.77 1.90 14.39
N THR A 168 -2.92 1.80 15.41
CA THR A 168 -2.95 2.71 16.56
C THR A 168 -2.24 4.04 16.31
N GLU A 169 -1.47 4.13 15.23
CA GLU A 169 -0.59 5.29 14.96
C GLU A 169 0.26 5.70 16.17
N ALA A 170 0.68 4.72 16.99
CA ALA A 170 1.50 4.93 18.16
C ALA A 170 2.88 5.48 17.79
N VAL A 171 3.37 5.07 16.61
CA VAL A 171 4.61 5.56 15.98
C VAL A 171 4.30 5.96 14.54
N PRO A 172 5.04 6.92 13.98
CA PRO A 172 4.88 7.25 12.55
C PRO A 172 5.08 6.00 11.67
N SER A 173 4.22 5.85 10.64
CA SER A 173 4.19 4.64 9.80
C SER A 173 5.55 4.29 9.15
N TYR A 174 6.35 5.30 8.76
CA TYR A 174 7.69 5.07 8.21
C TYR A 174 8.64 4.47 9.25
N LEU A 175 8.54 4.88 10.52
CA LEU A 175 9.35 4.33 11.60
C LEU A 175 8.95 2.89 11.91
N THR A 176 7.64 2.59 11.95
CA THR A 176 7.15 1.21 12.07
C THR A 176 7.73 0.31 10.98
N SER A 177 7.74 0.78 9.71
CA SER A 177 8.30 0.02 8.59
C SER A 177 9.81 -0.25 8.75
N LEU A 178 10.57 0.72 9.24
CA LEU A 178 12.00 0.53 9.55
C LEU A 178 12.22 -0.44 10.71
N LEU A 179 11.39 -0.35 11.75
CA LEU A 179 11.43 -1.26 12.90
C LEU A 179 11.15 -2.71 12.47
N VAL A 180 10.24 -2.93 11.54
CA VAL A 180 9.97 -4.27 10.97
C VAL A 180 11.23 -4.86 10.33
N ILE A 181 11.95 -4.09 9.49
CA ILE A 181 13.19 -4.55 8.85
C ILE A 181 14.23 -4.93 9.92
N VAL A 182 14.41 -4.08 10.93
CA VAL A 182 15.36 -4.34 12.03
C VAL A 182 14.92 -5.57 12.83
N ALA A 183 13.64 -5.71 13.16
CA ALA A 183 13.11 -6.85 13.92
C ALA A 183 13.30 -8.17 13.17
N LEU A 184 13.05 -8.21 11.85
CA LEU A 184 13.28 -9.40 11.02
C LEU A 184 14.74 -9.87 11.05
N VAL A 185 15.69 -8.93 11.08
CA VAL A 185 17.13 -9.25 11.17
C VAL A 185 17.51 -9.70 12.60
N LEU A 186 17.03 -8.99 13.62
CA LEU A 186 17.36 -9.30 15.01
C LEU A 186 16.76 -10.64 15.47
N CYS A 187 15.58 -11.00 14.98
CA CYS A 187 14.95 -12.29 15.24
C CYS A 187 15.51 -13.44 14.36
N GLY A 188 16.48 -13.16 13.48
CA GLY A 188 17.09 -14.19 12.64
C GLY A 188 16.21 -14.68 11.47
N VAL A 189 15.03 -14.08 11.26
CA VAL A 189 14.07 -14.50 10.21
C VAL A 189 14.65 -14.29 8.82
N VAL A 190 15.39 -13.18 8.63
CA VAL A 190 15.99 -12.84 7.33
C VAL A 190 17.44 -12.37 7.56
N PRO A 191 18.40 -12.84 6.74
CA PRO A 191 19.78 -12.34 6.80
C PRO A 191 19.83 -10.83 6.53
N GLN A 192 20.70 -10.12 7.27
CA GLN A 192 20.86 -8.66 7.15
C GLN A 192 20.99 -8.17 5.71
N LYS A 193 21.85 -8.84 4.90
CA LYS A 193 22.06 -8.48 3.50
C LYS A 193 20.78 -8.55 2.67
N GLU A 194 19.96 -9.56 2.91
CA GLU A 194 18.70 -9.77 2.19
C GLU A 194 17.62 -8.79 2.65
N ALA A 195 17.51 -8.53 3.95
CA ALA A 195 16.59 -7.56 4.51
C ALA A 195 16.83 -6.15 3.95
N PHE A 196 18.07 -5.70 3.92
CA PHE A 196 18.42 -4.38 3.37
C PHE A 196 18.38 -4.32 1.83
N ALA A 197 18.56 -5.45 1.13
CA ALA A 197 18.40 -5.51 -0.32
C ALA A 197 16.97 -5.17 -0.76
N GLN A 198 15.97 -5.39 0.10
CA GLN A 198 14.56 -5.01 -0.17
C GLN A 198 14.38 -3.49 -0.34
N LEU A 199 15.21 -2.66 0.28
CA LEU A 199 15.19 -1.21 0.09
C LEU A 199 15.62 -0.80 -1.33
N GLY A 200 16.38 -1.64 -2.02
CA GLY A 200 16.75 -1.49 -3.43
C GLY A 200 15.82 -2.19 -4.42
N HIS A 201 14.71 -2.79 -3.94
CA HIS A 201 13.81 -3.57 -4.79
C HIS A 201 13.18 -2.69 -5.90
N PRO A 202 13.06 -3.18 -7.16
CA PRO A 202 12.52 -2.41 -8.27
C PRO A 202 11.15 -1.77 -7.97
N VAL A 203 10.26 -2.45 -7.23
CA VAL A 203 8.95 -1.91 -6.83
C VAL A 203 9.08 -0.66 -5.96
N MET A 204 10.09 -0.57 -5.10
CA MET A 204 10.37 0.65 -4.31
C MET A 204 10.72 1.83 -5.21
N TRP A 205 11.60 1.61 -6.18
CA TRP A 205 11.98 2.64 -7.15
C TRP A 205 10.83 3.05 -8.06
N LEU A 206 10.01 2.10 -8.52
CA LEU A 206 8.79 2.40 -9.26
C LEU A 206 7.83 3.30 -8.46
N ASN A 207 7.64 3.02 -7.17
CA ASN A 207 6.82 3.87 -6.31
C ASN A 207 7.41 5.28 -6.16
N ILE A 208 8.71 5.40 -5.88
CA ILE A 208 9.39 6.71 -5.74
C ILE A 208 9.26 7.53 -7.04
N LEU A 209 9.56 6.92 -8.18
CA LEU A 209 9.45 7.57 -9.49
C LEU A 209 8.00 7.95 -9.82
N SER A 210 7.04 7.10 -9.46
CA SER A 210 5.60 7.40 -9.60
C SER A 210 5.17 8.59 -8.76
N PHE A 211 5.71 8.77 -7.54
CA PHE A 211 5.45 9.95 -6.72
C PHE A 211 6.05 11.22 -7.32
N ILE A 212 7.23 11.14 -7.92
CA ILE A 212 7.85 12.28 -8.64
C ILE A 212 6.97 12.67 -9.82
N LEU A 213 6.53 11.69 -10.61
CA LEU A 213 5.65 11.90 -11.76
C LEU A 213 4.29 12.51 -11.34
N ALA A 214 3.69 11.97 -10.26
CA ALA A 214 2.46 12.52 -9.68
C ALA A 214 2.65 13.98 -9.21
N SER A 215 3.77 14.29 -8.55
CA SER A 215 4.11 15.66 -8.13
C SER A 215 4.19 16.63 -9.32
N MET A 216 4.72 16.17 -10.45
CA MET A 216 4.75 16.95 -11.69
C MET A 216 3.32 17.29 -12.17
N LEU A 217 2.41 16.31 -12.19
CA LEU A 217 1.01 16.53 -12.60
C LEU A 217 0.26 17.50 -11.66
N VAL A 218 0.58 17.45 -10.36
CA VAL A 218 0.03 18.41 -9.38
C VAL A 218 0.53 19.80 -9.64
N LYS A 219 1.85 19.98 -9.78
CA LYS A 219 2.49 21.30 -9.98
C LYS A 219 2.04 21.97 -11.29
N THR A 220 1.89 21.20 -12.35
CA THR A 220 1.43 21.70 -13.66
C THR A 220 -0.08 21.94 -13.73
N LYS A 221 -0.84 21.55 -12.70
CA LYS A 221 -2.31 21.68 -12.62
C LYS A 221 -3.10 20.93 -13.71
N VAL A 222 -2.47 20.04 -14.49
CA VAL A 222 -3.13 19.22 -15.52
C VAL A 222 -4.34 18.47 -14.97
N ALA A 223 -4.17 17.82 -13.81
CA ALA A 223 -5.24 17.06 -13.16
C ALA A 223 -6.43 17.95 -12.76
N LYS A 224 -6.16 19.17 -12.23
CA LYS A 224 -7.22 20.16 -11.90
C LYS A 224 -7.97 20.59 -13.16
N ARG A 225 -7.27 20.89 -14.25
CA ARG A 225 -7.87 21.29 -15.53
C ARG A 225 -8.79 20.19 -16.07
N LEU A 226 -8.31 18.94 -16.08
CA LEU A 226 -9.07 17.79 -16.53
C LEU A 226 -10.35 17.62 -15.71
N ALA A 227 -10.25 17.66 -14.40
CA ALA A 227 -11.40 17.50 -13.50
C ALA A 227 -12.45 18.61 -13.69
N LEU A 228 -12.03 19.87 -13.75
CA LEU A 228 -12.93 20.98 -14.02
C LEU A 228 -13.62 20.85 -15.36
N TRP A 229 -12.91 20.47 -16.42
CA TRP A 229 -13.48 20.27 -17.73
C TRP A 229 -14.60 19.22 -17.73
N PHE A 230 -14.35 18.05 -17.11
CA PHE A 230 -15.37 17.00 -17.00
C PHE A 230 -16.60 17.45 -16.22
N ILE A 231 -16.42 18.12 -15.08
CA ILE A 231 -17.52 18.56 -14.23
C ILE A 231 -18.37 19.62 -14.97
N ILE A 232 -17.75 20.59 -15.61
CA ILE A 232 -18.46 21.63 -16.38
C ILE A 232 -19.23 21.00 -17.55
N ARG A 233 -18.65 20.00 -18.20
CA ARG A 233 -19.25 19.36 -19.37
C ARG A 233 -20.43 18.47 -19.02
N PHE A 234 -20.35 17.73 -17.92
CA PHE A 234 -21.32 16.68 -17.55
C PHE A 234 -22.08 16.97 -16.26
N GLY A 235 -21.70 17.97 -15.49
CA GLY A 235 -22.16 18.24 -14.13
C GLY A 235 -23.49 18.97 -14.03
N LYS A 236 -24.38 18.91 -15.03
CA LYS A 236 -25.69 19.56 -15.00
C LYS A 236 -26.71 18.85 -14.06
N SER A 237 -26.39 17.67 -13.60
CA SER A 237 -27.20 16.88 -12.68
C SER A 237 -26.31 16.11 -11.68
N ALA A 238 -26.85 15.75 -10.51
CA ALA A 238 -26.15 14.94 -9.54
C ALA A 238 -25.57 13.65 -10.13
N THR A 239 -26.34 12.92 -10.94
CA THR A 239 -25.87 11.73 -11.64
C THR A 239 -24.68 12.03 -12.54
N GLY A 240 -24.76 13.12 -13.33
CA GLY A 240 -23.67 13.55 -14.20
C GLY A 240 -22.40 13.88 -13.41
N ILE A 241 -22.52 14.51 -12.25
CA ILE A 241 -21.41 14.78 -11.32
C ILE A 241 -20.77 13.47 -10.86
N PHE A 242 -21.54 12.52 -10.34
CA PHE A 242 -20.97 11.26 -9.84
C PHE A 242 -20.28 10.44 -10.94
N LEU A 243 -20.90 10.36 -12.13
CA LEU A 243 -20.29 9.66 -13.26
C LEU A 243 -19.02 10.38 -13.75
N SER A 244 -19.02 11.72 -13.76
CA SER A 244 -17.81 12.50 -14.09
C SER A 244 -16.66 12.17 -13.14
N PHE A 245 -16.93 12.06 -11.84
CA PHE A 245 -15.90 11.70 -10.88
C PHE A 245 -15.41 10.26 -11.02
N ILE A 246 -16.27 9.31 -11.40
CA ILE A 246 -15.82 7.95 -11.77
C ILE A 246 -14.80 8.02 -12.91
N VAL A 247 -15.16 8.73 -14.00
CA VAL A 247 -14.26 8.86 -15.16
C VAL A 247 -12.96 9.58 -14.81
N ILE A 248 -13.05 10.69 -14.07
CA ILE A 248 -11.87 11.44 -13.60
C ILE A 248 -10.96 10.55 -12.76
N ASN A 249 -11.52 9.83 -11.79
CA ASN A 249 -10.75 8.94 -10.92
C ASN A 249 -10.11 7.79 -11.70
N LEU A 250 -10.78 7.21 -12.68
CA LEU A 250 -10.19 6.19 -13.55
C LEU A 250 -9.03 6.75 -14.36
N ILE A 251 -9.23 7.91 -15.01
CA ILE A 251 -8.16 8.56 -15.78
C ILE A 251 -6.98 8.86 -14.83
N LEU A 252 -7.22 9.51 -13.69
CA LEU A 252 -6.15 9.82 -12.74
C LEU A 252 -5.49 8.56 -12.17
N SER A 253 -6.21 7.46 -12.06
CA SER A 253 -5.66 6.19 -11.54
C SER A 253 -4.74 5.48 -12.52
N ALA A 254 -4.96 5.64 -13.82
CA ALA A 254 -3.98 5.20 -14.82
C ALA A 254 -2.65 5.93 -14.66
N PHE A 255 -2.68 7.14 -14.11
CA PHE A 255 -1.58 8.11 -14.11
C PHE A 255 -0.93 8.33 -12.75
N ILE A 256 -1.67 8.26 -11.67
CA ILE A 256 -1.21 8.59 -10.33
C ILE A 256 -1.38 7.37 -9.43
N SER A 257 -0.28 6.74 -9.08
CA SER A 257 -0.27 5.58 -8.16
C SER A 257 -0.63 5.96 -6.71
N ALA A 258 -0.37 7.20 -6.31
CA ALA A 258 -0.64 7.66 -4.95
C ALA A 258 -2.11 8.07 -4.77
N THR A 259 -2.89 7.27 -4.05
CA THR A 259 -4.31 7.56 -3.75
C THR A 259 -4.50 8.86 -2.97
N THR A 260 -3.61 9.16 -2.02
CA THR A 260 -3.58 10.42 -1.25
C THR A 260 -3.39 11.66 -2.14
N VAL A 261 -2.55 11.56 -3.15
CA VAL A 261 -2.32 12.67 -4.10
C VAL A 261 -3.56 12.91 -4.93
N LYS A 262 -4.23 11.86 -5.43
CA LYS A 262 -5.51 11.98 -6.13
C LYS A 262 -6.57 12.65 -5.26
N ALA A 263 -6.68 12.22 -3.99
CA ALA A 263 -7.60 12.81 -3.03
C ALA A 263 -7.30 14.31 -2.80
N ALA A 264 -6.04 14.69 -2.61
CA ALA A 264 -5.64 16.06 -2.39
C ALA A 264 -5.95 16.99 -3.60
N ILE A 265 -5.79 16.49 -4.82
CA ILE A 265 -6.12 17.23 -6.05
C ILE A 265 -7.63 17.43 -6.17
N LEU A 266 -8.40 16.37 -5.91
CA LEU A 266 -9.85 16.37 -6.15
C LEU A 266 -10.63 17.02 -5.00
N LEU A 267 -10.11 17.03 -3.77
CA LEU A 267 -10.81 17.51 -2.59
C LEU A 267 -11.35 18.95 -2.74
N PRO A 268 -10.58 19.96 -3.17
CA PRO A 268 -11.10 21.30 -3.36
C PRO A 268 -12.26 21.34 -4.36
N ILE A 269 -12.20 20.54 -5.41
CA ILE A 269 -13.23 20.45 -6.42
C ILE A 269 -14.48 19.77 -5.86
N PHE A 270 -14.33 18.70 -5.11
CA PHE A 270 -15.43 18.01 -4.43
C PHE A 270 -16.17 18.94 -3.47
N MET A 271 -15.43 19.67 -2.65
CA MET A 271 -16.03 20.57 -1.66
C MET A 271 -16.78 21.73 -2.31
N THR A 272 -16.21 22.31 -3.37
CA THR A 272 -16.90 23.36 -4.13
C THR A 272 -18.15 22.83 -4.83
N VAL A 273 -18.09 21.64 -5.42
CA VAL A 273 -19.28 21.01 -6.02
C VAL A 273 -20.33 20.66 -4.96
N ALA A 274 -19.91 20.18 -3.78
CA ALA A 274 -20.81 19.95 -2.67
C ALA A 274 -21.55 21.23 -2.25
N ALA A 275 -20.81 22.35 -2.16
CA ALA A 275 -21.40 23.66 -1.85
C ALA A 275 -22.41 24.11 -2.93
N ILE A 276 -22.10 23.95 -4.23
CA ILE A 276 -23.02 24.25 -5.34
C ILE A 276 -24.32 23.48 -5.22
N TYR A 277 -24.28 22.26 -4.70
CA TYR A 277 -25.45 21.41 -4.44
C TYR A 277 -26.02 21.58 -3.02
N GLY A 278 -25.70 22.68 -2.34
CA GLY A 278 -26.28 23.06 -1.05
C GLY A 278 -25.71 22.37 0.18
N ALA A 279 -24.57 21.65 0.05
CA ALA A 279 -23.87 21.08 1.20
C ALA A 279 -22.73 22.02 1.62
N SER A 280 -22.80 22.57 2.83
CA SER A 280 -21.78 23.46 3.39
C SER A 280 -21.50 23.13 4.86
N ASN A 281 -20.53 23.81 5.49
CA ASN A 281 -20.31 23.73 6.93
C ASN A 281 -21.60 24.12 7.66
N GLY A 282 -22.13 23.21 8.47
CA GLY A 282 -23.40 23.39 9.19
C GLY A 282 -24.65 22.89 8.45
N HIS A 283 -24.64 22.76 7.12
CA HIS A 283 -25.77 22.25 6.35
C HIS A 283 -25.39 20.98 5.57
N ARG A 284 -25.64 19.81 6.19
CA ARG A 284 -25.34 18.50 5.61
C ARG A 284 -26.53 17.98 4.83
N ASN A 285 -26.35 17.63 3.57
CA ASN A 285 -27.35 16.99 2.72
C ASN A 285 -26.86 15.62 2.21
N ASN A 286 -27.75 14.83 1.60
CA ASN A 286 -27.38 13.49 1.10
C ASN A 286 -26.48 13.55 -0.12
N PHE A 287 -26.54 14.60 -0.93
CA PHE A 287 -25.61 14.80 -2.04
C PHE A 287 -24.17 14.93 -1.55
N GLY A 288 -23.92 15.83 -0.56
CA GLY A 288 -22.59 16.03 0.00
C GLY A 288 -22.06 14.78 0.71
N ARG A 289 -22.89 14.05 1.46
CA ARG A 289 -22.52 12.77 2.09
C ARG A 289 -22.11 11.74 1.04
N ASN A 290 -22.92 11.58 -0.02
CA ASN A 290 -22.58 10.70 -1.13
C ASN A 290 -21.28 11.11 -1.81
N LEU A 291 -21.07 12.40 -2.03
CA LEU A 291 -19.89 12.89 -2.72
C LEU A 291 -18.61 12.50 -1.98
N VAL A 292 -18.59 12.68 -0.65
CA VAL A 292 -17.44 12.27 0.19
C VAL A 292 -17.26 10.76 0.18
N LEU A 293 -18.34 9.98 0.39
CA LEU A 293 -18.29 8.52 0.38
C LEU A 293 -17.83 7.99 -0.97
N GLN A 294 -18.39 8.52 -2.05
CA GLN A 294 -18.04 8.14 -3.43
C GLN A 294 -16.58 8.49 -3.76
N ASN A 295 -16.07 9.64 -3.30
CA ASN A 295 -14.68 10.00 -3.51
C ASN A 295 -13.74 8.96 -2.90
N LEU A 296 -13.95 8.62 -1.63
CA LEU A 296 -13.14 7.61 -0.93
C LEU A 296 -13.20 6.26 -1.66
N PHE A 297 -14.40 5.81 -2.03
CA PHE A 297 -14.61 4.55 -2.71
C PHE A 297 -13.98 4.54 -4.11
N GLN A 298 -14.24 5.57 -4.92
CA GLN A 298 -13.77 5.66 -6.30
C GLN A 298 -12.25 5.78 -6.42
N ILE A 299 -11.60 6.52 -5.52
CA ILE A 299 -10.14 6.63 -5.50
C ILE A 299 -9.49 5.27 -5.26
N ASN A 300 -10.01 4.48 -4.35
CA ASN A 300 -9.44 3.18 -4.00
C ASN A 300 -9.75 2.10 -5.06
N ILE A 301 -11.02 1.96 -5.45
CA ILE A 301 -11.42 0.98 -6.47
C ILE A 301 -10.87 1.34 -7.85
N GLY A 302 -10.89 2.63 -8.23
CA GLY A 302 -10.27 3.08 -9.48
C GLY A 302 -8.77 2.80 -9.53
N ALA A 303 -8.08 2.87 -8.38
CA ALA A 303 -6.66 2.54 -8.30
C ALA A 303 -6.40 1.06 -8.60
N SER A 304 -7.28 0.14 -8.21
CA SER A 304 -7.11 -1.29 -8.48
C SER A 304 -7.28 -1.66 -9.97
N ALA A 305 -7.95 -0.81 -10.75
CA ALA A 305 -8.19 -1.04 -12.17
C ALA A 305 -6.89 -1.11 -13.02
N PHE A 306 -5.86 -0.41 -12.59
CA PHE A 306 -4.59 -0.30 -13.32
C PHE A 306 -3.44 -0.85 -12.47
N MET A 307 -2.53 -1.60 -13.07
CA MET A 307 -1.36 -2.14 -12.37
C MET A 307 -0.54 -1.03 -11.71
N THR A 308 -0.38 0.10 -12.38
CA THR A 308 0.29 1.31 -11.89
C THR A 308 -0.56 2.18 -10.97
N GLY A 309 -1.84 1.90 -10.84
CA GLY A 309 -2.78 2.75 -10.08
C GLY A 309 -2.56 2.75 -8.57
N SER A 310 -1.79 1.78 -8.05
CA SER A 310 -1.39 1.69 -6.65
C SER A 310 -0.08 0.93 -6.48
N GLY A 311 0.76 1.36 -5.53
CA GLY A 311 1.94 0.60 -5.14
C GLY A 311 1.64 -0.80 -4.62
N ALA A 312 0.46 -1.01 -4.04
CA ALA A 312 -0.01 -2.33 -3.60
C ALA A 312 -0.21 -3.30 -4.76
N ASN A 313 -0.69 -2.83 -5.93
CA ASN A 313 -0.86 -3.66 -7.12
C ASN A 313 0.50 -4.14 -7.64
N LEU A 314 1.48 -3.24 -7.73
CA LEU A 314 2.85 -3.57 -8.14
C LEU A 314 3.50 -4.57 -7.17
N LEU A 315 3.27 -4.40 -5.87
CA LEU A 315 3.74 -5.34 -4.86
C LEU A 315 3.08 -6.70 -5.03
N ALA A 316 1.76 -6.76 -5.25
CA ALA A 316 1.04 -8.02 -5.47
C ALA A 316 1.59 -8.78 -6.69
N VAL A 317 1.82 -8.09 -7.81
CA VAL A 317 2.45 -8.68 -9.00
C VAL A 317 3.85 -9.21 -8.67
N SER A 318 4.67 -8.41 -7.98
CA SER A 318 6.02 -8.82 -7.58
C SER A 318 6.03 -10.06 -6.67
N LEU A 319 5.09 -10.15 -5.74
CA LEU A 319 4.96 -11.31 -4.84
C LEU A 319 4.50 -12.57 -5.60
N LEU A 320 3.53 -12.44 -6.50
CA LEU A 320 3.04 -13.55 -7.31
C LEU A 320 4.13 -14.08 -8.25
N THR A 321 4.81 -13.21 -8.97
CA THR A 321 5.92 -13.61 -9.87
C THR A 321 7.14 -14.14 -9.09
N GLY A 322 7.36 -13.66 -7.88
CA GLY A 322 8.42 -14.16 -7.01
C GLY A 322 8.09 -15.50 -6.34
N ALA A 323 6.81 -15.81 -6.13
CA ALA A 323 6.37 -17.08 -5.56
C ALA A 323 6.32 -18.21 -6.63
N TYR A 324 5.99 -17.86 -7.86
CA TYR A 324 5.82 -18.80 -8.96
C TYR A 324 6.60 -18.34 -10.18
N SER A 325 7.72 -19.00 -10.48
CA SER A 325 8.60 -18.62 -11.62
C SER A 325 7.93 -18.80 -12.99
N SER A 326 6.89 -19.64 -13.07
CA SER A 326 6.09 -19.86 -14.28
C SER A 326 5.06 -18.76 -14.55
N VAL A 327 4.80 -17.88 -13.56
CA VAL A 327 3.81 -16.80 -13.66
C VAL A 327 4.52 -15.50 -14.03
N ASN A 328 4.18 -14.96 -15.19
CA ASN A 328 4.62 -13.63 -15.63
C ASN A 328 3.39 -12.77 -15.89
N ILE A 329 3.13 -11.81 -15.02
CA ILE A 329 1.98 -10.90 -15.12
C ILE A 329 2.47 -9.59 -15.75
N ILE A 330 2.02 -9.33 -16.97
CA ILE A 330 2.26 -8.07 -17.67
C ILE A 330 1.09 -7.10 -17.47
N TYR A 331 1.27 -5.84 -17.87
CA TYR A 331 0.29 -4.78 -17.67
C TYR A 331 -1.08 -5.11 -18.29
N SER A 332 -1.09 -5.69 -19.49
CA SER A 332 -2.32 -6.08 -20.18
C SER A 332 -3.10 -7.16 -19.44
N ASP A 333 -2.42 -8.14 -18.81
CA ASP A 333 -3.08 -9.20 -18.06
C ASP A 333 -3.81 -8.61 -16.85
N TRP A 334 -3.14 -7.70 -16.14
CA TRP A 334 -3.76 -6.96 -15.04
C TRP A 334 -4.98 -6.16 -15.50
N LEU A 335 -4.84 -5.43 -16.62
CA LEU A 335 -5.90 -4.58 -17.15
C LEU A 335 -7.14 -5.41 -17.53
N VAL A 336 -6.95 -6.53 -18.23
CA VAL A 336 -8.05 -7.42 -18.65
C VAL A 336 -8.75 -8.03 -17.42
N ALA A 337 -8.01 -8.39 -16.38
CA ALA A 337 -8.58 -9.01 -15.19
C ALA A 337 -9.22 -7.97 -14.24
N ALA A 338 -8.54 -6.88 -13.95
CA ALA A 338 -8.92 -5.96 -12.88
C ALA A 338 -9.84 -4.81 -13.34
N PHE A 339 -9.68 -4.30 -14.57
CA PHE A 339 -10.46 -3.16 -15.05
C PHE A 339 -11.98 -3.43 -15.14
N PRO A 340 -12.46 -4.56 -15.72
CA PRO A 340 -13.89 -4.85 -15.77
C PRO A 340 -14.50 -4.98 -14.37
N LEU A 341 -13.77 -5.64 -13.45
CA LEU A 341 -14.21 -5.80 -12.06
C LEU A 341 -14.29 -4.45 -11.33
N ALA A 342 -13.29 -3.60 -11.51
CA ALA A 342 -13.29 -2.24 -10.94
C ALA A 342 -14.46 -1.41 -11.48
N MET A 343 -14.75 -1.48 -12.78
CA MET A 343 -15.90 -0.79 -13.38
C MET A 343 -17.22 -1.24 -12.78
N ILE A 344 -17.43 -2.54 -12.63
CA ILE A 344 -18.64 -3.10 -12.01
C ILE A 344 -18.76 -2.60 -10.57
N LEU A 345 -17.70 -2.67 -9.78
CA LEU A 345 -17.68 -2.22 -8.39
C LEU A 345 -17.93 -0.70 -8.28
N LEU A 346 -17.38 0.11 -9.16
CA LEU A 346 -17.63 1.56 -9.19
C LEU A 346 -19.09 1.88 -9.48
N LEU A 347 -19.71 1.19 -10.42
CA LEU A 347 -21.13 1.37 -10.74
C LEU A 347 -22.05 0.87 -9.62
N ILE A 348 -21.74 -0.27 -9.02
CA ILE A 348 -22.46 -0.78 -7.85
C ILE A 348 -22.34 0.20 -6.69
N GLY A 349 -21.13 0.67 -6.37
CA GLY A 349 -20.89 1.63 -5.29
C GLY A 349 -21.63 2.94 -5.51
N TRP A 350 -21.64 3.46 -6.75
CA TRP A 350 -22.46 4.60 -7.11
C TRP A 350 -23.96 4.34 -6.88
N PHE A 351 -24.48 3.25 -7.41
CA PHE A 351 -25.91 2.90 -7.27
C PHE A 351 -26.30 2.73 -5.78
N VAL A 352 -25.55 1.96 -5.03
CA VAL A 352 -25.79 1.69 -3.60
C VAL A 352 -25.72 3.00 -2.79
N GLY A 353 -24.70 3.84 -3.04
CA GLY A 353 -24.56 5.12 -2.35
C GLY A 353 -25.74 6.04 -2.60
N VAL A 354 -26.11 6.25 -3.87
CA VAL A 354 -27.11 7.24 -4.30
C VAL A 354 -28.56 6.76 -4.11
N LYS A 355 -28.80 5.44 -4.12
CA LYS A 355 -30.16 4.88 -4.05
C LYS A 355 -30.50 4.24 -2.72
N ILE A 356 -29.50 3.72 -1.99
CA ILE A 356 -29.73 2.90 -0.79
C ILE A 356 -29.24 3.63 0.47
N ILE A 357 -27.94 3.99 0.53
CA ILE A 357 -27.34 4.53 1.76
C ILE A 357 -27.79 5.96 2.02
N PHE A 358 -27.66 6.84 1.02
CA PHE A 358 -28.06 8.24 1.10
C PHE A 358 -28.88 8.61 -0.13
N PRO A 359 -30.18 8.19 -0.21
CA PRO A 359 -31.01 8.47 -1.36
C PRO A 359 -31.14 10.00 -1.58
N LEU A 360 -30.89 10.42 -2.82
CA LEU A 360 -30.97 11.84 -3.18
C LEU A 360 -32.40 12.33 -3.21
N LYS A 361 -32.65 13.42 -2.49
CA LYS A 361 -33.95 14.15 -2.55
C LYS A 361 -34.06 14.85 -3.92
N PRO A 362 -35.30 15.15 -4.36
CA PRO A 362 -35.55 15.83 -5.63
C PRO A 362 -34.79 17.15 -5.80
N GLU A 363 -34.69 17.93 -4.73
CA GLU A 363 -33.95 19.19 -4.67
C GLU A 363 -32.43 19.03 -4.81
N GLU A 364 -31.88 17.93 -4.29
CA GLU A 364 -30.44 17.64 -4.33
C GLU A 364 -29.98 17.13 -5.71
N LYS A 365 -30.89 16.89 -6.65
CA LYS A 365 -30.54 16.38 -7.99
C LYS A 365 -30.05 17.46 -8.95
N LYS A 366 -30.20 18.74 -8.59
CA LYS A 366 -29.79 19.89 -9.41
C LYS A 366 -28.93 20.85 -8.57
N PRO A 367 -28.10 21.69 -9.20
CA PRO A 367 -27.39 22.76 -8.51
C PRO A 367 -28.39 23.68 -7.80
N GLN A 368 -28.09 24.06 -6.55
CA GLN A 368 -28.94 24.92 -5.73
C GLN A 368 -28.45 26.38 -5.69
N ILE A 369 -27.14 26.59 -5.89
CA ILE A 369 -26.57 27.94 -5.95
C ILE A 369 -26.54 28.41 -7.39
N GLU A 370 -27.31 29.47 -7.69
CA GLU A 370 -27.26 30.12 -8.99
C GLU A 370 -25.86 30.68 -9.27
N GLY A 371 -25.35 30.47 -10.49
CA GLY A 371 -23.99 30.89 -10.85
C GLY A 371 -22.86 30.00 -10.33
N GLY A 372 -23.11 29.00 -9.47
CA GLY A 372 -22.09 28.11 -8.95
C GLY A 372 -21.31 27.37 -10.03
N MET A 373 -22.01 26.85 -11.04
CA MET A 373 -21.36 26.20 -12.20
C MET A 373 -20.57 27.19 -13.08
N GLU A 374 -21.03 28.44 -13.15
CA GLU A 374 -20.32 29.51 -13.86
C GLU A 374 -19.00 29.87 -13.18
N ARG A 375 -18.97 29.82 -11.85
CA ARG A 375 -17.73 30.01 -11.08
C ARG A 375 -16.70 28.93 -11.39
N LEU A 376 -17.10 27.65 -11.55
CA LEU A 376 -16.18 26.60 -11.99
C LEU A 376 -15.66 26.87 -13.42
N ARG A 377 -16.48 27.45 -14.32
CA ARG A 377 -16.02 27.88 -15.63
C ARG A 377 -15.01 29.01 -15.55
N GLN A 378 -15.27 30.00 -14.71
CA GLN A 378 -14.34 31.12 -14.45
C GLN A 378 -13.00 30.60 -13.92
N GLU A 379 -13.01 29.64 -13.00
CA GLU A 379 -11.80 28.97 -12.52
C GLU A 379 -11.03 28.28 -13.65
N LEU A 380 -11.72 27.56 -14.54
CA LEU A 380 -11.10 26.93 -15.71
C LEU A 380 -10.54 27.99 -16.67
N GLN A 381 -11.29 29.07 -16.92
CA GLN A 381 -10.86 30.18 -17.80
C GLN A 381 -9.66 30.94 -17.18
N ALA A 382 -9.64 31.14 -15.86
CA ALA A 382 -8.52 31.76 -15.16
C ALA A 382 -7.22 30.96 -15.26
N MET A 383 -7.31 29.65 -15.51
CA MET A 383 -6.12 28.85 -15.82
C MET A 383 -5.51 29.20 -17.19
N GLY A 384 -6.21 29.92 -18.04
CA GLY A 384 -5.74 30.33 -19.37
C GLY A 384 -5.56 29.15 -20.34
N LYS A 385 -4.80 29.40 -21.41
CA LYS A 385 -4.41 28.36 -22.37
C LYS A 385 -3.47 27.35 -21.72
N MET A 386 -3.40 26.14 -22.27
CA MET A 386 -2.47 25.12 -21.80
C MET A 386 -1.03 25.62 -21.90
N THR A 387 -0.31 25.53 -20.79
CA THR A 387 1.08 25.98 -20.71
C THR A 387 2.02 24.96 -21.34
N VAL A 388 3.24 25.38 -21.68
CA VAL A 388 4.28 24.49 -22.21
C VAL A 388 4.61 23.37 -21.19
N ASP A 389 4.57 23.71 -19.91
CA ASP A 389 4.86 22.72 -18.84
C ASP A 389 3.72 21.71 -18.67
N GLU A 390 2.46 22.13 -18.84
CA GLU A 390 1.32 21.20 -18.91
C GLU A 390 1.45 20.24 -20.09
N PHE A 391 1.84 20.76 -21.28
CA PHE A 391 2.06 19.93 -22.45
C PHE A 391 3.21 18.94 -22.26
N LYS A 392 4.35 19.40 -21.73
CA LYS A 392 5.50 18.52 -21.41
C LYS A 392 5.09 17.43 -20.41
N ALA A 393 4.33 17.80 -19.38
CA ALA A 393 3.85 16.85 -18.39
C ALA A 393 2.99 15.75 -19.02
N ILE A 394 2.06 16.10 -19.89
CA ILE A 394 1.22 15.14 -20.61
C ILE A 394 2.07 14.27 -21.54
N ALA A 395 2.99 14.87 -22.31
CA ALA A 395 3.85 14.14 -23.23
C ALA A 395 4.76 13.12 -22.54
N ILE A 396 5.43 13.52 -21.46
CA ILE A 396 6.24 12.61 -20.62
C ILE A 396 5.36 11.48 -20.12
N PHE A 397 4.18 11.82 -19.66
CA PHE A 397 3.25 10.87 -19.09
C PHE A 397 2.76 9.84 -20.10
N VAL A 398 2.30 10.29 -21.28
CA VAL A 398 1.90 9.41 -22.39
C VAL A 398 3.07 8.54 -22.85
N GLY A 399 4.28 9.12 -22.89
CA GLY A 399 5.51 8.40 -23.21
C GLY A 399 5.80 7.26 -22.21
N VAL A 400 5.67 7.52 -20.92
CA VAL A 400 5.84 6.48 -19.89
C VAL A 400 4.81 5.36 -20.05
N LEU A 401 3.54 5.69 -20.27
CA LEU A 401 2.50 4.68 -20.49
C LEU A 401 2.73 3.84 -21.76
N ALA A 402 3.24 4.46 -22.82
CA ALA A 402 3.52 3.75 -24.07
C ALA A 402 4.71 2.78 -23.97
N MET A 403 5.58 2.98 -22.96
CA MET A 403 6.73 2.10 -22.68
C MET A 403 6.41 0.97 -21.71
N TRP A 404 5.24 0.97 -21.12
CA TRP A 404 4.75 -0.07 -20.22
C TRP A 404 4.01 -1.16 -21.00
#